data_2fc550678ea3ee400615e4d74a7e6162
#
_entry.id   2fc550678ea3ee400615e4d74a7e6162
#
_cell.length_a   1.000
_cell.length_b   1.000
_cell.length_c   1.000
_cell.angle_alpha   90.00
_cell.angle_beta   90.00
_cell.angle_gamma   90.00
#
_symmetry.space_group_name_H-M   'P 1'
#
loop_
_entity.id
_entity.type
_entity.pdbx_description
1 polymer ?
#
loop_
_entity_poly.entity_id
_entity_poly.type
_entity_poly.pdbx_seq_one_letter_code
_entity_poly.pdbx_strand_id
1 'polypeptide(L)'
;LELHRKYIDIQLLLDGPEELFGWSEKPDCVKPEAEFDEAKDVQFFTDVPQCFYSVKKGQFSILFPEDGHAPMLGEGHVKKCIFKIAL
;
A
#
# COMPACT_ATOMS: atom_id res chain seq x y z
N LEU A 1 -3.22 -7.12 -0.90
CA LEU A 1 -3.80 -5.76 -1.01
C LEU A 1 -4.39 -5.31 0.31
N GLU A 2 -4.23 -4.05 0.61
CA GLU A 2 -4.85 -3.43 1.78
C GLU A 2 -5.53 -2.11 1.40
N LEU A 3 -6.59 -1.78 2.12
CA LEU A 3 -7.32 -0.52 1.99
C LEU A 3 -7.38 0.19 3.34
N HIS A 4 -7.34 1.51 3.29
CA HIS A 4 -7.52 2.40 4.43
C HIS A 4 -8.72 3.34 4.19
N ARG A 5 -9.22 3.99 5.23
CA ARG A 5 -10.40 4.89 5.10
C ARG A 5 -10.11 6.31 5.57
N LYS A 6 -9.26 6.47 6.59
CA LYS A 6 -9.09 7.74 7.31
C LYS A 6 -7.85 8.52 6.91
N TYR A 7 -6.88 7.87 6.25
CA TYR A 7 -5.58 8.48 6.00
C TYR A 7 -5.16 8.32 4.55
N ILE A 8 -4.36 9.28 4.10
CA ILE A 8 -3.53 9.15 2.91
C ILE A 8 -2.17 8.64 3.38
N ASP A 9 -1.65 7.62 2.74
CA ASP A 9 -0.30 7.11 2.98
C ASP A 9 0.68 7.74 2.01
N ILE A 10 1.78 8.27 2.54
CA ILE A 10 2.93 8.66 1.72
C ILE A 10 4.08 7.75 2.14
N GLN A 11 4.58 6.93 1.24
CA GLN A 11 5.64 5.97 1.51
C GLN A 11 6.88 6.34 0.72
N LEU A 12 7.92 6.78 1.43
CA LEU A 12 9.19 7.23 0.86
C LEU A 12 10.25 6.15 1.06
N LEU A 13 10.88 5.69 -0.03
CA LEU A 13 11.98 4.75 0.05
C LEU A 13 13.29 5.49 0.34
N LEU A 14 13.83 5.25 1.53
CA LEU A 14 15.05 5.91 2.01
C LEU A 14 16.31 5.19 1.57
N ASP A 15 16.28 3.85 1.56
CA ASP A 15 17.43 3.03 1.21
C ASP A 15 17.00 1.62 0.85
N GLY A 16 17.89 0.88 0.17
CA GLY A 16 17.67 -0.48 -0.28
C GLY A 16 17.57 -0.59 -1.79
N PRO A 17 17.32 -1.81 -2.30
CA PRO A 17 17.01 -1.97 -3.73
C PRO A 17 15.70 -1.24 -4.05
N GLU A 18 15.00 -1.60 -5.06
CA GLU A 18 13.67 -1.05 -5.28
C GLU A 18 12.63 -1.74 -4.41
N GLU A 19 11.52 -1.06 -4.13
CA GLU A 19 10.36 -1.65 -3.50
C GLU A 19 9.29 -1.89 -4.56
N LEU A 20 8.80 -3.12 -4.66
CA LEU A 20 7.72 -3.47 -5.57
C LEU A 20 6.37 -3.35 -4.85
N PHE A 21 5.44 -2.63 -5.47
CA PHE A 21 4.06 -2.49 -5.01
C PHE A 21 3.10 -3.15 -5.97
N GLY A 22 2.07 -3.80 -5.42
CA GLY A 22 0.87 -4.14 -6.17
C GLY A 22 -0.19 -3.07 -5.97
N TRP A 23 -1.05 -2.87 -6.95
CA TRP A 23 -2.11 -1.86 -6.89
C TRP A 23 -3.39 -2.37 -7.57
N SER A 24 -4.53 -2.02 -6.96
CA SER A 24 -5.85 -2.15 -7.56
C SER A 24 -6.72 -1.01 -7.06
N GLU A 25 -7.60 -0.50 -7.89
CA GLU A 25 -8.57 0.47 -7.41
C GLU A 25 -9.59 -0.20 -6.47
N LYS A 26 -10.12 0.57 -5.54
CA LYS A 26 -10.99 0.06 -4.47
C LYS A 26 -12.16 -0.80 -4.97
N PRO A 27 -12.91 -0.45 -6.04
CA PRO A 27 -14.01 -1.29 -6.49
C PRO A 27 -13.62 -2.71 -6.90
N ASP A 28 -12.35 -2.94 -7.24
CA ASP A 28 -11.85 -4.24 -7.64
C ASP A 28 -11.30 -5.08 -6.47
N CYS A 29 -11.28 -4.52 -5.26
CA CYS A 29 -10.93 -5.25 -4.05
C CYS A 29 -12.22 -5.88 -3.50
N VAL A 30 -12.46 -7.14 -3.87
CA VAL A 30 -13.75 -7.81 -3.63
C VAL A 30 -13.64 -9.07 -2.77
N LYS A 31 -12.43 -9.51 -2.43
CA LYS A 31 -12.17 -10.73 -1.66
C LYS A 31 -11.52 -10.40 -0.31
N PRO A 32 -12.28 -9.87 0.66
CA PRO A 32 -11.69 -9.53 1.96
C PRO A 32 -11.28 -10.77 2.75
N GLU A 33 -10.16 -10.69 3.44
CA GLU A 33 -9.71 -11.73 4.36
C GLU A 33 -10.49 -11.68 5.68
N ALA A 34 -10.89 -10.48 6.09
CA ALA A 34 -11.60 -10.21 7.32
C ALA A 34 -12.37 -8.89 7.21
N GLU A 35 -13.14 -8.57 8.23
CA GLU A 35 -13.80 -7.27 8.31
C GLU A 35 -12.79 -6.14 8.49
N PHE A 36 -13.21 -4.92 8.18
CA PHE A 36 -12.39 -3.74 8.35
C PHE A 36 -12.03 -3.53 9.83
N ASP A 37 -10.73 -3.37 10.10
CA ASP A 37 -10.24 -3.10 11.46
C ASP A 37 -10.25 -1.60 11.71
N GLU A 38 -11.25 -1.13 12.46
CA GLU A 38 -11.44 0.29 12.73
C GLU A 38 -10.28 0.89 13.55
N ALA A 39 -9.69 0.11 14.45
CA ALA A 39 -8.61 0.58 15.31
C ALA A 39 -7.32 0.81 14.52
N LYS A 40 -7.03 -0.05 13.57
CA LYS A 40 -5.82 0.02 12.73
C LYS A 40 -6.06 0.74 11.41
N ASP A 41 -7.30 1.06 11.07
CA ASP A 41 -7.71 1.67 9.81
C ASP A 41 -7.21 0.87 8.61
N VAL A 42 -7.51 -0.43 8.58
CA VAL A 42 -7.04 -1.31 7.51
C VAL A 42 -8.00 -2.48 7.29
N GLN A 43 -8.12 -2.89 6.04
CA GLN A 43 -8.75 -4.15 5.64
C GLN A 43 -7.86 -4.81 4.60
N PHE A 44 -7.60 -6.11 4.78
CA PHE A 44 -6.79 -6.90 3.86
C PHE A 44 -7.65 -7.69 2.89
N PHE A 45 -7.16 -7.84 1.66
CA PHE A 45 -7.83 -8.52 0.58
C PHE A 45 -6.92 -9.56 -0.06
N THR A 46 -7.50 -10.66 -0.53
CA THR A 46 -6.75 -11.72 -1.21
C THR A 46 -6.73 -11.56 -2.73
N ASP A 47 -7.39 -10.53 -3.26
CA ASP A 47 -7.38 -10.25 -4.69
C ASP A 47 -5.96 -10.10 -5.23
N VAL A 48 -5.75 -10.58 -6.45
CA VAL A 48 -4.48 -10.36 -7.16
C VAL A 48 -4.46 -8.91 -7.64
N PRO A 49 -3.36 -8.18 -7.41
CA PRO A 49 -3.26 -6.79 -7.89
C PRO A 49 -3.44 -6.67 -9.39
N GLN A 50 -4.10 -5.60 -9.83
CA GLN A 50 -4.29 -5.30 -11.26
C GLN A 50 -3.00 -4.90 -11.95
N CYS A 51 -2.11 -4.23 -11.23
CA CYS A 51 -0.81 -3.85 -11.77
C CYS A 51 0.24 -3.79 -10.66
N PHE A 52 1.48 -3.67 -11.08
CA PHE A 52 2.64 -3.57 -10.19
C PHE A 52 3.48 -2.37 -10.62
N TYR A 53 4.13 -1.72 -9.66
CA TYR A 53 5.06 -0.66 -9.94
C TYR A 53 6.21 -0.67 -8.93
N SER A 54 7.34 -0.11 -9.32
CA SER A 54 8.54 -0.05 -8.48
C SER A 54 8.80 1.36 -8.00
N VAL A 55 9.21 1.46 -6.75
CA VAL A 55 9.70 2.70 -6.13
C VAL A 55 11.18 2.52 -5.85
N LYS A 56 11.99 3.46 -6.32
CA LYS A 56 13.43 3.46 -6.12
C LYS A 56 13.83 4.43 -5.02
N LYS A 57 15.06 4.30 -4.54
CA LYS A 57 15.61 5.18 -3.51
C LYS A 57 15.38 6.65 -3.83
N GLY A 58 14.83 7.39 -2.88
CA GLY A 58 14.48 8.80 -3.03
C GLY A 58 13.13 9.07 -3.68
N GLN A 59 12.45 8.04 -4.17
CA GLN A 59 11.10 8.14 -4.71
C GLN A 59 10.06 7.85 -3.64
N PHE A 60 8.84 8.29 -3.86
CA PHE A 60 7.74 8.05 -2.94
C PHE A 60 6.45 7.72 -3.68
N SER A 61 5.56 7.07 -2.97
CA SER A 61 4.23 6.71 -3.44
C SER A 61 3.19 7.40 -2.58
N ILE A 62 2.17 7.99 -3.20
CA ILE A 62 1.04 8.58 -2.48
C ILE A 62 -0.17 7.69 -2.72
N LEU A 63 -0.74 7.16 -1.64
CA LEU A 63 -1.84 6.19 -1.69
C LEU A 63 -3.04 6.76 -0.95
N PHE A 64 -4.12 6.98 -1.69
CA PHE A 64 -5.39 7.48 -1.17
C PHE A 64 -6.27 6.32 -0.69
N PRO A 65 -7.36 6.58 0.04
CA PRO A 65 -8.29 5.52 0.44
C PRO A 65 -8.84 4.69 -0.72
N GLU A 66 -8.91 5.28 -1.92
CA GLU A 66 -9.37 4.60 -3.14
C GLU A 66 -8.33 3.65 -3.74
N ASP A 67 -7.10 3.69 -3.24
CA ASP A 67 -5.99 2.90 -3.75
C ASP A 67 -5.75 1.67 -2.89
N GLY A 68 -6.19 0.51 -3.38
CA GLY A 68 -5.78 -0.77 -2.81
C GLY A 68 -4.32 -1.03 -3.17
N HIS A 69 -3.50 -1.38 -2.18
CA HIS A 69 -2.07 -1.55 -2.41
C HIS A 69 -1.48 -2.70 -1.60
N ALA A 70 -0.45 -3.32 -2.14
CA ALA A 70 0.33 -4.36 -1.49
C ALA A 70 1.79 -3.93 -1.50
N PRO A 71 2.33 -3.45 -0.37
CA PRO A 71 3.72 -3.01 -0.30
C PRO A 71 4.68 -4.18 -0.13
N MET A 72 5.97 -3.93 -0.36
CA MET A 72 7.08 -4.85 -0.07
C MET A 72 6.96 -6.22 -0.74
N LEU A 73 6.54 -6.26 -2.00
CA LEU A 73 6.43 -7.50 -2.76
C LEU A 73 7.76 -7.97 -3.35
N GLY A 74 8.76 -7.09 -3.41
CA GLY A 74 10.07 -7.42 -3.93
C GLY A 74 10.97 -8.12 -2.90
N GLU A 75 12.15 -8.54 -3.36
CA GLU A 75 13.17 -9.16 -2.50
C GLU A 75 14.11 -8.11 -1.91
N GLY A 76 14.77 -8.47 -0.81
CA GLY A 76 15.74 -7.63 -0.13
C GLY A 76 15.13 -6.74 0.94
N HIS A 77 16.03 -6.11 1.69
CA HIS A 77 15.64 -5.22 2.78
C HIS A 77 15.54 -3.79 2.28
N VAL A 78 14.46 -3.12 2.67
CA VAL A 78 14.26 -1.71 2.36
C VAL A 78 14.09 -0.92 3.66
N LYS A 79 14.59 0.30 3.64
CA LYS A 79 14.37 1.27 4.72
C LYS A 79 13.46 2.35 4.16
N LYS A 80 12.32 2.56 4.79
CA LYS A 80 11.34 3.54 4.30
C LYS A 80 10.73 4.34 5.43
N CYS A 81 10.16 5.47 5.07
CA CYS A 81 9.40 6.33 5.95
C CYS A 81 7.95 6.36 5.47
N ILE A 82 7.02 6.13 6.38
CA ILE A 82 5.59 6.17 6.07
C ILE A 82 4.98 7.35 6.81
N PHE A 83 4.34 8.25 6.05
CA PHE A 83 3.59 9.38 6.60
C PHE A 83 2.11 9.11 6.48
N LYS A 84 1.38 9.28 7.56
CA LYS A 84 -0.08 9.15 7.59
C LYS A 84 -0.67 10.55 7.65
N ILE A 85 -1.42 10.94 6.63
CA ILE A 85 -2.08 12.24 6.56
C ILE A 85 -3.57 12.03 6.80
N ALA A 86 -4.08 12.56 7.92
CA ALA A 86 -5.49 12.45 8.26
C ALA A 86 -6.36 13.24 7.27
N LEU A 87 -7.45 12.62 6.89
CA LEU A 87 -8.45 13.26 6.03
C LEU A 87 -9.53 13.96 6.84
#